data_ff67387f4c7f41ed6644d693e24d1a90
#
_entry.id   ff67387f4c7f41ed6644d693e24d1a90
#
_cell.length_a   1.000
_cell.length_b   1.000
_cell.length_c   1.000
_cell.angle_alpha   90.00
_cell.angle_beta   90.00
_cell.angle_gamma   90.00
#
_symmetry.space_group_name_H-M   'P 1'
#
loop_
_entity.id
_entity.type
_entity.pdbx_description
1 polymer ?
#
loop_
_entity_poly.entity_id
_entity_poly.type
_entity_poly.pdbx_seq_one_letter_code
_entity_poly.pdbx_strand_id
1 'polypeptide(L)'
;MLLEYPTEKRQPSFAAVFAQGLTDPARATPEGVVGPRGKAAIKRYNVYRNNVTASLIDALAATYPAVQRITGVEFFRAMACFHVRATPPTSPLLFEYGRDFPAFIEGYEPAQDMPWLADTARIERAWLDAYHAADVPPISPDALAAVPSDRLGDLVFTAHPAACIVRSAYPAVAILAMNRVEGPITPLRSSAAEDGLITRPDMEVAVRLLPPVGAAFLRTLIEGGTLGAAAATAIAETPAFDLAANIAGMIEAGVFTSIHFGDRP
;
A
#
# COMPACT_ATOMS: atom_id res chain seq x y z
N MET A 1 32.86 15.07 -39.21
CA MET A 1 31.48 15.02 -39.76
C MET A 1 30.88 13.69 -39.32
N LEU A 2 30.27 13.66 -38.16
CA LEU A 2 29.64 12.47 -37.59
C LEU A 2 28.24 12.34 -38.25
N LEU A 3 28.02 11.23 -38.93
CA LEU A 3 26.75 10.88 -39.53
C LEU A 3 25.77 10.50 -38.39
N GLU A 4 24.80 11.35 -38.10
CA GLU A 4 23.64 11.00 -37.26
C GLU A 4 22.78 10.02 -38.05
N TYR A 5 22.70 8.78 -37.56
CA TYR A 5 21.73 7.81 -38.04
C TYR A 5 20.35 8.20 -37.52
N PRO A 6 19.33 8.32 -38.38
CA PRO A 6 17.98 8.60 -37.95
C PRO A 6 17.50 7.42 -37.11
N THR A 7 17.11 7.68 -35.86
CA THR A 7 16.43 6.73 -34.98
C THR A 7 15.07 6.40 -35.62
N GLU A 8 14.99 5.25 -36.32
CA GLU A 8 13.72 4.69 -36.75
C GLU A 8 12.78 4.56 -35.55
N LYS A 9 11.67 5.32 -35.56
CA LYS A 9 10.58 5.13 -34.62
C LYS A 9 10.00 3.72 -34.87
N ARG A 10 10.42 2.73 -34.07
CA ARG A 10 9.82 1.40 -34.09
C ARG A 10 8.32 1.52 -33.99
N GLN A 11 7.60 1.08 -34.99
CA GLN A 11 6.14 0.98 -34.93
C GLN A 11 5.75 0.09 -33.72
N PRO A 12 4.75 0.51 -32.93
CA PRO A 12 4.32 -0.27 -31.78
C PRO A 12 3.90 -1.69 -32.25
N SER A 13 4.26 -2.70 -31.47
CA SER A 13 3.85 -4.09 -31.77
C SER A 13 2.32 -4.22 -31.75
N PHE A 14 1.77 -5.19 -32.50
CA PHE A 14 0.33 -5.47 -32.47
C PHE A 14 -0.17 -5.68 -31.03
N ALA A 15 0.59 -6.38 -30.18
CA ALA A 15 0.26 -6.58 -28.78
C ALA A 15 0.13 -5.26 -28.01
N ALA A 16 1.03 -4.29 -28.25
CA ALA A 16 0.98 -2.98 -27.61
C ALA A 16 -0.26 -2.19 -28.06
N VAL A 17 -0.57 -2.18 -29.37
CA VAL A 17 -1.77 -1.52 -29.92
C VAL A 17 -3.05 -2.19 -29.39
N PHE A 18 -3.07 -3.51 -29.32
CA PHE A 18 -4.19 -4.30 -28.78
C PHE A 18 -4.42 -3.97 -27.29
N ALA A 19 -3.37 -4.00 -26.47
CA ALA A 19 -3.45 -3.74 -25.04
C ALA A 19 -3.92 -2.32 -24.71
N GLN A 20 -3.41 -1.31 -25.42
CA GLN A 20 -3.80 0.09 -25.22
C GLN A 20 -5.30 0.36 -25.44
N GLY A 21 -5.95 -0.41 -26.29
CA GLY A 21 -7.38 -0.27 -26.52
C GLY A 21 -8.26 -0.99 -25.49
N LEU A 22 -7.70 -1.80 -24.59
CA LEU A 22 -8.49 -2.59 -23.63
C LEU A 22 -9.06 -1.76 -22.48
N THR A 23 -8.35 -0.73 -22.04
CA THR A 23 -8.77 0.17 -20.95
C THR A 23 -9.35 1.50 -21.44
N ASP A 24 -9.21 1.82 -22.73
CA ASP A 24 -9.71 3.05 -23.33
C ASP A 24 -10.87 2.76 -24.33
N PRO A 25 -12.13 2.97 -23.92
CA PRO A 25 -13.29 2.72 -24.78
C PRO A 25 -13.38 3.67 -25.99
N ALA A 26 -12.71 4.82 -25.98
CA ALA A 26 -12.70 5.76 -27.09
C ALA A 26 -11.78 5.30 -28.24
N ARG A 27 -10.84 4.40 -27.98
CA ARG A 27 -9.95 3.88 -29.02
C ARG A 27 -10.68 2.92 -29.96
N ALA A 28 -10.42 3.08 -31.24
CA ALA A 28 -10.92 2.15 -32.26
C ALA A 28 -10.37 0.74 -32.02
N THR A 29 -11.14 -0.27 -32.46
CA THR A 29 -10.64 -1.65 -32.50
C THR A 29 -9.43 -1.73 -33.43
N PRO A 30 -8.29 -2.34 -33.00
CA PRO A 30 -7.11 -2.47 -33.85
C PRO A 30 -7.42 -3.21 -35.16
N GLU A 31 -6.85 -2.75 -36.27
CA GLU A 31 -7.11 -3.29 -37.61
C GLU A 31 -6.83 -4.80 -37.73
N GLY A 32 -5.84 -5.33 -36.99
CA GLY A 32 -5.53 -6.75 -36.97
C GLY A 32 -6.54 -7.63 -36.21
N VAL A 33 -7.55 -7.04 -35.53
CA VAL A 33 -8.61 -7.80 -34.83
C VAL A 33 -9.69 -8.19 -35.80
N VAL A 34 -9.53 -9.37 -36.39
CA VAL A 34 -10.46 -9.90 -37.38
C VAL A 34 -11.14 -11.17 -36.91
N GLY A 35 -12.37 -11.37 -37.39
CA GLY A 35 -13.15 -12.57 -37.18
C GLY A 35 -13.04 -13.55 -38.36
N PRO A 36 -13.88 -14.61 -38.36
CA PRO A 36 -13.98 -15.51 -39.50
C PRO A 36 -14.22 -14.75 -40.82
N ARG A 37 -13.50 -15.14 -41.88
CA ARG A 37 -13.56 -14.51 -43.22
C ARG A 37 -12.99 -13.09 -43.28
N GLY A 38 -12.06 -12.71 -42.35
CA GLY A 38 -11.38 -11.40 -42.38
C GLY A 38 -12.24 -10.18 -41.99
N LYS A 39 -13.48 -10.36 -41.56
CA LYS A 39 -14.34 -9.25 -41.14
C LYS A 39 -13.90 -8.73 -39.76
N ALA A 40 -13.93 -7.41 -39.57
CA ALA A 40 -13.62 -6.77 -38.30
C ALA A 40 -14.44 -7.37 -37.16
N ALA A 41 -13.77 -7.75 -36.04
CA ALA A 41 -14.39 -8.40 -34.89
C ALA A 41 -14.71 -7.44 -33.76
N ILE A 42 -15.23 -6.26 -34.07
CA ILE A 42 -15.49 -5.15 -33.12
C ILE A 42 -16.29 -5.61 -31.89
N LYS A 43 -17.38 -6.36 -32.08
CA LYS A 43 -18.21 -6.86 -30.98
C LYS A 43 -17.41 -7.76 -30.03
N ARG A 44 -16.58 -8.67 -30.58
CA ARG A 44 -15.74 -9.56 -29.74
C ARG A 44 -14.67 -8.79 -28.99
N TYR A 45 -14.05 -7.80 -29.63
CA TYR A 45 -13.06 -6.96 -28.98
C TYR A 45 -13.69 -6.15 -27.84
N ASN A 46 -14.89 -5.60 -28.04
CA ASN A 46 -15.61 -4.87 -27.01
C ASN A 46 -16.01 -5.77 -25.82
N VAL A 47 -16.40 -7.03 -26.06
CA VAL A 47 -16.64 -8.00 -24.98
C VAL A 47 -15.34 -8.23 -24.18
N TYR A 48 -14.21 -8.41 -24.88
CA TYR A 48 -12.91 -8.59 -24.22
C TYR A 48 -12.51 -7.35 -23.41
N ARG A 49 -12.68 -6.15 -23.98
CA ARG A 49 -12.47 -4.88 -23.29
C ARG A 49 -13.30 -4.75 -22.02
N ASN A 50 -14.59 -5.08 -22.10
CA ASN A 50 -15.47 -5.04 -20.94
C ASN A 50 -15.06 -6.03 -19.86
N ASN A 51 -14.65 -7.24 -20.25
CA ASN A 51 -14.16 -8.26 -19.30
C ASN A 51 -12.88 -7.81 -18.60
N VAL A 52 -11.92 -7.22 -19.33
CA VAL A 52 -10.67 -6.69 -18.72
C VAL A 52 -11.00 -5.58 -17.74
N THR A 53 -11.85 -4.61 -18.13
CA THR A 53 -12.26 -3.52 -17.23
C THR A 53 -12.96 -4.07 -16.00
N ALA A 54 -13.90 -5.00 -16.14
CA ALA A 54 -14.59 -5.61 -15.02
C ALA A 54 -13.62 -6.35 -14.08
N SER A 55 -12.70 -7.14 -14.64
CA SER A 55 -11.69 -7.87 -13.85
C SER A 55 -10.78 -6.93 -13.06
N LEU A 56 -10.39 -5.79 -13.62
CA LEU A 56 -9.58 -4.79 -12.91
C LEU A 56 -10.37 -4.09 -11.78
N ILE A 57 -11.64 -3.78 -12.01
CA ILE A 57 -12.53 -3.25 -10.99
C ILE A 57 -12.73 -4.27 -9.85
N ASP A 58 -12.94 -5.53 -10.19
CA ASP A 58 -13.11 -6.60 -9.21
C ASP A 58 -11.80 -6.86 -8.42
N ALA A 59 -10.63 -6.71 -9.06
CA ALA A 59 -9.34 -6.75 -8.37
C ALA A 59 -9.17 -5.60 -7.37
N LEU A 60 -9.58 -4.37 -7.75
CA LEU A 60 -9.60 -3.24 -6.81
C LEU A 60 -10.58 -3.49 -5.65
N ALA A 61 -11.76 -4.05 -5.91
CA ALA A 61 -12.72 -4.40 -4.86
C ALA A 61 -12.18 -5.46 -3.89
N ALA A 62 -11.44 -6.44 -4.39
CA ALA A 62 -10.78 -7.44 -3.56
C ALA A 62 -9.62 -6.86 -2.72
N THR A 63 -8.93 -5.85 -3.24
CA THR A 63 -7.83 -5.17 -2.53
C THR A 63 -8.34 -4.18 -1.48
N TYR A 64 -9.48 -3.51 -1.76
CA TYR A 64 -10.02 -2.40 -0.98
C TYR A 64 -11.44 -2.66 -0.47
N PRO A 65 -11.69 -3.78 0.24
CA PRO A 65 -13.03 -4.15 0.69
C PRO A 65 -13.64 -3.17 1.70
N ALA A 66 -12.82 -2.55 2.57
CA ALA A 66 -13.33 -1.55 3.52
C ALA A 66 -13.72 -0.26 2.79
N VAL A 67 -12.92 0.21 1.82
CA VAL A 67 -13.30 1.34 0.96
C VAL A 67 -14.60 1.06 0.24
N GLN A 68 -14.77 -0.13 -0.35
CA GLN A 68 -16.02 -0.52 -1.02
C GLN A 68 -17.21 -0.54 -0.06
N ARG A 69 -17.01 -1.04 1.16
CA ARG A 69 -18.08 -1.07 2.18
C ARG A 69 -18.49 0.33 2.63
N ILE A 70 -17.54 1.23 2.81
CA ILE A 70 -17.77 2.63 3.21
C ILE A 70 -18.58 3.38 2.14
N THR A 71 -18.16 3.24 0.88
CA THR A 71 -18.76 4.01 -0.23
C THR A 71 -19.99 3.35 -0.83
N GLY A 72 -20.16 2.05 -0.63
CA GLY A 72 -21.14 1.22 -1.33
C GLY A 72 -20.67 0.77 -2.70
N VAL A 73 -21.23 -0.35 -3.16
CA VAL A 73 -20.77 -1.06 -4.38
C VAL A 73 -20.85 -0.16 -5.62
N GLU A 74 -21.92 0.58 -5.80
CA GLU A 74 -22.15 1.40 -6.99
C GLU A 74 -21.15 2.56 -7.09
N PHE A 75 -20.96 3.30 -6.00
CA PHE A 75 -19.99 4.40 -5.95
C PHE A 75 -18.58 3.88 -6.14
N PHE A 76 -18.21 2.78 -5.45
CA PHE A 76 -16.90 2.17 -5.59
C PHE A 76 -16.62 1.77 -7.05
N ARG A 77 -17.56 1.08 -7.71
CA ARG A 77 -17.40 0.65 -9.11
C ARG A 77 -17.25 1.83 -10.06
N ALA A 78 -17.99 2.91 -9.84
CA ALA A 78 -17.85 4.14 -10.63
C ALA A 78 -16.45 4.74 -10.46
N MET A 79 -15.99 4.94 -9.22
CA MET A 79 -14.66 5.44 -8.88
C MET A 79 -13.55 4.55 -9.46
N ALA A 80 -13.64 3.24 -9.26
CA ALA A 80 -12.69 2.26 -9.80
C ALA A 80 -12.65 2.28 -11.33
N CYS A 81 -13.77 2.48 -12.01
CA CYS A 81 -13.83 2.60 -13.46
C CYS A 81 -13.03 3.83 -13.98
N PHE A 82 -13.10 4.97 -13.28
CA PHE A 82 -12.28 6.14 -13.60
C PHE A 82 -10.80 5.84 -13.42
N HIS A 83 -10.43 5.20 -12.30
CA HIS A 83 -9.04 4.80 -12.04
C HIS A 83 -8.51 3.85 -13.12
N VAL A 84 -9.26 2.79 -13.48
CA VAL A 84 -8.86 1.81 -14.51
C VAL A 84 -8.56 2.48 -15.85
N ARG A 85 -9.31 3.53 -16.20
CA ARG A 85 -9.09 4.28 -17.44
C ARG A 85 -7.86 5.19 -17.37
N ALA A 86 -7.61 5.79 -16.20
CA ALA A 86 -6.47 6.68 -15.99
C ALA A 86 -5.16 5.91 -15.82
N THR A 87 -5.21 4.73 -15.19
CA THR A 87 -4.04 3.96 -14.76
C THR A 87 -4.15 2.51 -15.23
N PRO A 88 -3.75 2.22 -16.47
CA PRO A 88 -3.72 0.86 -16.98
C PRO A 88 -2.66 0.02 -16.24
N PRO A 89 -2.85 -1.30 -16.10
CA PRO A 89 -1.90 -2.18 -15.42
C PRO A 89 -0.54 -2.19 -16.14
N THR A 90 0.53 -2.13 -15.35
CA THR A 90 1.92 -2.17 -15.82
C THR A 90 2.62 -3.50 -15.52
N SER A 91 2.00 -4.35 -14.69
CA SER A 91 2.47 -5.67 -14.30
C SER A 91 1.43 -6.73 -14.65
N PRO A 92 1.84 -7.98 -15.00
CA PRO A 92 0.95 -9.11 -15.14
C PRO A 92 0.42 -9.63 -13.80
N LEU A 93 0.99 -9.21 -12.68
CA LEU A 93 0.63 -9.64 -11.34
C LEU A 93 -0.53 -8.78 -10.81
N LEU A 94 -1.71 -9.37 -10.73
CA LEU A 94 -2.93 -8.64 -10.42
C LEU A 94 -2.93 -8.04 -9.00
N PHE A 95 -2.22 -8.65 -8.04
CA PHE A 95 -2.08 -8.11 -6.69
C PHE A 95 -1.22 -6.82 -6.63
N GLU A 96 -0.45 -6.52 -7.68
CA GLU A 96 0.27 -5.26 -7.80
C GLU A 96 -0.60 -4.12 -8.35
N TYR A 97 -1.74 -4.46 -8.96
CA TYR A 97 -2.63 -3.45 -9.51
C TYR A 97 -3.28 -2.60 -8.41
N GLY A 98 -3.44 -1.32 -8.69
CA GLY A 98 -4.10 -0.38 -7.79
C GLY A 98 -3.25 0.13 -6.64
N ARG A 99 -1.92 -0.01 -6.67
CA ARG A 99 -1.01 0.58 -5.66
C ARG A 99 -1.18 2.10 -5.54
N ASP A 100 -1.54 2.75 -6.59
CA ASP A 100 -1.79 4.18 -6.72
C ASP A 100 -3.26 4.58 -6.49
N PHE A 101 -4.15 3.60 -6.26
CA PHE A 101 -5.56 3.87 -6.00
C PHE A 101 -5.81 4.76 -4.78
N PRO A 102 -5.09 4.65 -3.65
CA PRO A 102 -5.21 5.59 -2.53
C PRO A 102 -4.92 7.04 -2.93
N ALA A 103 -3.87 7.28 -3.72
CA ALA A 103 -3.54 8.62 -4.22
C ALA A 103 -4.59 9.13 -5.23
N PHE A 104 -5.16 8.24 -6.03
CA PHE A 104 -6.28 8.59 -6.91
C PHE A 104 -7.52 9.00 -6.10
N ILE A 105 -7.88 8.28 -5.02
CA ILE A 105 -8.99 8.62 -4.13
C ILE A 105 -8.82 10.03 -3.54
N GLU A 106 -7.60 10.37 -3.11
CA GLU A 106 -7.28 11.69 -2.54
C GLU A 106 -7.56 12.84 -3.51
N GLY A 107 -7.35 12.62 -4.83
CA GLY A 107 -7.64 13.59 -5.89
C GLY A 107 -9.05 13.47 -6.51
N TYR A 108 -9.86 12.48 -6.10
CA TYR A 108 -11.15 12.22 -6.70
C TYR A 108 -12.25 13.10 -6.09
N GLU A 109 -12.70 14.14 -6.83
CA GLU A 109 -13.65 15.14 -6.36
C GLU A 109 -14.90 14.56 -5.69
N PRO A 110 -15.58 13.53 -6.23
CA PRO A 110 -16.78 13.00 -5.58
C PRO A 110 -16.54 12.32 -4.22
N ALA A 111 -15.28 12.05 -3.83
CA ALA A 111 -14.93 11.44 -2.54
C ALA A 111 -14.43 12.46 -1.51
N GLN A 112 -14.41 13.76 -1.82
CA GLN A 112 -13.81 14.78 -0.95
C GLN A 112 -14.58 14.98 0.39
N ASP A 113 -15.85 14.60 0.47
CA ASP A 113 -16.61 14.58 1.72
C ASP A 113 -16.18 13.46 2.68
N MET A 114 -15.31 12.56 2.22
CA MET A 114 -14.74 11.44 2.99
C MET A 114 -13.20 11.54 3.02
N PRO A 115 -12.61 12.57 3.66
CA PRO A 115 -11.18 12.84 3.57
C PRO A 115 -10.29 11.74 4.16
N TRP A 116 -10.85 10.88 5.03
CA TRP A 116 -10.18 9.71 5.60
C TRP A 116 -10.09 8.51 4.64
N LEU A 117 -10.83 8.53 3.52
CA LEU A 117 -11.00 7.36 2.65
C LEU A 117 -9.67 6.93 2.01
N ALA A 118 -8.87 7.91 1.58
CA ALA A 118 -7.56 7.65 1.01
C ALA A 118 -6.60 6.99 2.02
N ASP A 119 -6.64 7.41 3.30
CA ASP A 119 -5.80 6.83 4.35
C ASP A 119 -6.27 5.41 4.71
N THR A 120 -7.57 5.18 4.76
CA THR A 120 -8.14 3.83 4.91
C THR A 120 -7.65 2.92 3.76
N ALA A 121 -7.67 3.40 2.53
CA ALA A 121 -7.13 2.66 1.38
C ALA A 121 -5.62 2.42 1.50
N ARG A 122 -4.83 3.37 2.01
CA ARG A 122 -3.38 3.17 2.27
C ARG A 122 -3.13 2.03 3.24
N ILE A 123 -3.95 1.90 4.29
CA ILE A 123 -3.83 0.79 5.24
C ILE A 123 -4.22 -0.54 4.57
N GLU A 124 -5.28 -0.59 3.75
CA GLU A 124 -5.64 -1.81 3.00
C GLU A 124 -4.54 -2.22 2.00
N ARG A 125 -3.93 -1.26 1.33
CA ARG A 125 -2.79 -1.52 0.45
C ARG A 125 -1.60 -2.07 1.21
N ALA A 126 -1.21 -1.44 2.33
CA ALA A 126 -0.14 -1.90 3.19
C ALA A 126 -0.42 -3.30 3.76
N TRP A 127 -1.68 -3.61 4.06
CA TRP A 127 -2.10 -4.95 4.49
C TRP A 127 -1.83 -6.00 3.39
N LEU A 128 -2.21 -5.71 2.14
CA LEU A 128 -1.98 -6.63 1.02
C LEU A 128 -0.47 -6.76 0.70
N ASP A 129 0.29 -5.68 0.79
CA ASP A 129 1.75 -5.70 0.60
C ASP A 129 2.43 -6.53 1.69
N ALA A 130 2.02 -6.41 2.95
CA ALA A 130 2.50 -7.24 4.05
C ALA A 130 2.15 -8.72 3.86
N TYR A 131 0.95 -9.02 3.34
CA TYR A 131 0.53 -10.39 3.03
C TYR A 131 1.42 -11.07 1.99
N HIS A 132 1.87 -10.33 0.97
CA HIS A 132 2.73 -10.82 -0.10
C HIS A 132 4.23 -10.60 0.14
N ALA A 133 4.61 -10.00 1.27
CA ALA A 133 6.01 -9.77 1.62
C ALA A 133 6.78 -11.09 1.81
N ALA A 134 8.11 -11.03 1.67
CA ALA A 134 8.97 -12.18 1.88
C ALA A 134 8.83 -12.74 3.32
N ASP A 135 8.89 -14.06 3.44
CA ASP A 135 8.85 -14.76 4.72
C ASP A 135 10.25 -14.73 5.35
N VAL A 136 10.46 -13.79 6.25
CA VAL A 136 11.69 -13.64 7.02
C VAL A 136 11.32 -13.72 8.50
N PRO A 137 12.05 -14.49 9.34
CA PRO A 137 11.76 -14.52 10.76
C PRO A 137 12.08 -13.15 11.41
N PRO A 138 11.21 -12.67 12.32
CA PRO A 138 11.51 -11.48 13.09
C PRO A 138 12.65 -11.72 14.08
N ILE A 139 13.30 -10.65 14.53
CA ILE A 139 14.33 -10.71 15.54
C ILE A 139 13.77 -11.27 16.85
N SER A 140 14.51 -12.17 17.51
CA SER A 140 14.12 -12.67 18.82
C SER A 140 14.41 -11.65 19.94
N PRO A 141 13.62 -11.66 21.04
CA PRO A 141 13.92 -10.85 22.23
C PRO A 141 15.33 -11.09 22.79
N ASP A 142 15.81 -12.33 22.72
CA ASP A 142 17.14 -12.73 23.24
C ASP A 142 18.28 -12.02 22.50
N ALA A 143 18.11 -11.76 21.18
CA ALA A 143 19.11 -11.06 20.40
C ALA A 143 19.34 -9.62 20.92
N LEU A 144 18.26 -8.95 21.35
CA LEU A 144 18.36 -7.61 21.94
C LEU A 144 18.90 -7.69 23.38
N ALA A 145 18.47 -8.67 24.16
CA ALA A 145 18.92 -8.89 25.53
C ALA A 145 20.42 -9.22 25.64
N ALA A 146 21.01 -9.78 24.59
CA ALA A 146 22.44 -10.08 24.51
C ALA A 146 23.33 -8.85 24.27
N VAL A 147 22.74 -7.68 23.95
CA VAL A 147 23.50 -6.45 23.67
C VAL A 147 23.89 -5.76 24.98
N PRO A 148 25.17 -5.37 25.16
CA PRO A 148 25.60 -4.59 26.30
C PRO A 148 24.80 -3.28 26.44
N SER A 149 24.39 -2.93 27.65
CA SER A 149 23.49 -1.78 27.89
C SER A 149 24.08 -0.44 27.44
N ASP A 150 25.40 -0.29 27.50
CA ASP A 150 26.14 0.90 27.03
C ASP A 150 26.24 1.00 25.50
N ARG A 151 25.86 -0.08 24.78
CA ARG A 151 25.87 -0.15 23.31
C ARG A 151 24.47 -0.12 22.69
N LEU A 152 23.41 -0.17 23.50
CA LEU A 152 22.03 -0.19 23.00
C LEU A 152 21.71 1.02 22.10
N GLY A 153 22.23 2.20 22.45
CA GLY A 153 22.03 3.42 21.67
C GLY A 153 22.62 3.39 20.26
N ASP A 154 23.65 2.56 20.04
CA ASP A 154 24.36 2.44 18.75
C ASP A 154 23.66 1.45 17.78
N LEU A 155 22.59 0.76 18.22
CA LEU A 155 21.91 -0.25 17.42
C LEU A 155 21.16 0.35 16.24
N VAL A 156 21.34 -0.27 15.09
CA VAL A 156 20.56 -0.05 13.86
C VAL A 156 19.79 -1.34 13.57
N PHE A 157 18.55 -1.18 13.13
CA PHE A 157 17.64 -2.29 12.90
C PHE A 157 17.40 -2.46 11.39
N THR A 158 17.26 -3.71 10.94
CA THR A 158 16.81 -4.02 9.59
C THR A 158 15.30 -4.26 9.62
N ALA A 159 14.54 -3.42 8.92
CA ALA A 159 13.09 -3.54 8.87
C ALA A 159 12.63 -4.87 8.26
N HIS A 160 11.58 -5.45 8.82
CA HIS A 160 10.92 -6.61 8.23
C HIS A 160 10.22 -6.20 6.91
N PRO A 161 10.28 -7.00 5.83
CA PRO A 161 9.65 -6.65 4.54
C PRO A 161 8.14 -6.39 4.64
N ALA A 162 7.46 -6.96 5.62
CA ALA A 162 6.04 -6.74 5.87
C ALA A 162 5.74 -5.55 6.79
N ALA A 163 6.77 -4.88 7.35
CA ALA A 163 6.56 -3.75 8.25
C ALA A 163 6.31 -2.46 7.48
N CYS A 164 5.17 -1.82 7.77
CA CYS A 164 4.79 -0.55 7.17
C CYS A 164 4.08 0.32 8.20
N ILE A 165 4.33 1.63 8.16
CA ILE A 165 3.61 2.62 8.98
C ILE A 165 2.78 3.48 8.04
N VAL A 166 1.48 3.60 8.34
CA VAL A 166 0.56 4.52 7.67
C VAL A 166 0.13 5.58 8.67
N ARG A 167 0.47 6.83 8.39
CA ARG A 167 0.07 7.98 9.20
C ARG A 167 -1.21 8.58 8.66
N SER A 168 -2.12 8.99 9.54
CA SER A 168 -3.36 9.64 9.16
C SER A 168 -3.70 10.78 10.12
N ALA A 169 -4.23 11.87 9.57
CA ALA A 169 -4.84 12.95 10.34
C ALA A 169 -6.25 12.57 10.86
N TYR A 170 -6.72 11.38 10.53
CA TYR A 170 -8.05 10.86 10.83
C TYR A 170 -7.97 9.53 11.58
N PRO A 171 -9.05 9.04 12.19
CA PRO A 171 -9.09 7.73 12.86
C PRO A 171 -9.14 6.56 11.85
N ALA A 172 -8.20 6.51 10.91
CA ALA A 172 -8.22 5.60 9.78
C ALA A 172 -8.07 4.12 10.19
N VAL A 173 -7.34 3.82 11.26
CA VAL A 173 -7.21 2.46 11.81
C VAL A 173 -8.55 1.98 12.38
N ALA A 174 -9.23 2.82 13.16
CA ALA A 174 -10.55 2.52 13.71
C ALA A 174 -11.60 2.38 12.60
N ILE A 175 -11.57 3.26 11.58
CA ILE A 175 -12.45 3.18 10.41
C ILE A 175 -12.23 1.85 9.67
N LEU A 176 -10.98 1.46 9.43
CA LEU A 176 -10.66 0.19 8.81
C LEU A 176 -11.20 -0.98 9.63
N ALA A 177 -10.91 -1.01 10.93
CA ALA A 177 -11.31 -2.10 11.82
C ALA A 177 -12.83 -2.32 11.79
N MET A 178 -13.61 -1.24 11.82
CA MET A 178 -15.09 -1.34 11.74
C MET A 178 -15.59 -1.87 10.40
N ASN A 179 -14.85 -1.60 9.32
CA ASN A 179 -15.29 -1.95 7.96
C ASN A 179 -14.72 -3.27 7.44
N ARG A 180 -13.80 -3.90 8.16
CA ARG A 180 -13.31 -5.26 7.85
C ARG A 180 -14.07 -6.38 8.55
N VAL A 181 -14.91 -6.05 9.52
CA VAL A 181 -15.73 -7.03 10.24
C VAL A 181 -17.18 -6.94 9.76
N GLU A 182 -17.82 -8.09 9.54
CA GLU A 182 -19.25 -8.12 9.25
C GLU A 182 -20.06 -7.70 10.49
N GLY A 183 -21.09 -6.90 10.29
CA GLY A 183 -21.95 -6.46 11.38
C GLY A 183 -22.36 -4.98 11.25
N PRO A 184 -23.11 -4.46 12.23
CA PRO A 184 -23.54 -3.07 12.26
C PRO A 184 -22.34 -2.15 12.53
N ILE A 185 -22.30 -1.03 11.81
CA ILE A 185 -21.28 0.01 12.03
C ILE A 185 -21.62 0.75 13.31
N THR A 186 -20.69 0.77 14.27
CA THR A 186 -20.83 1.56 15.49
C THR A 186 -20.21 2.95 15.26
N PRO A 187 -20.88 4.05 15.69
CA PRO A 187 -20.29 5.38 15.57
C PRO A 187 -18.91 5.47 16.24
N LEU A 188 -17.95 6.10 15.57
CA LEU A 188 -16.64 6.38 16.14
C LEU A 188 -16.74 7.25 17.38
N ARG A 189 -15.99 6.90 18.42
CA ARG A 189 -15.93 7.65 19.68
C ARG A 189 -14.93 8.82 19.62
N SER A 190 -14.02 8.82 18.65
CA SER A 190 -12.96 9.81 18.49
C SER A 190 -12.78 10.15 17.03
N SER A 191 -12.43 11.40 16.75
CA SER A 191 -11.98 11.88 15.45
C SER A 191 -10.47 12.18 15.46
N ALA A 192 -9.74 11.70 16.48
CA ALA A 192 -8.30 11.95 16.62
C ALA A 192 -7.51 11.28 15.48
N ALA A 193 -6.38 11.90 15.13
CA ALA A 193 -5.41 11.32 14.22
C ALA A 193 -4.91 9.95 14.73
N GLU A 194 -4.72 9.01 13.83
CA GLU A 194 -4.23 7.67 14.15
C GLU A 194 -3.09 7.27 13.23
N ASP A 195 -2.02 6.75 13.82
CA ASP A 195 -0.91 6.14 13.10
C ASP A 195 -1.05 4.61 13.20
N GLY A 196 -1.10 3.92 12.06
CA GLY A 196 -1.23 2.47 11.99
C GLY A 196 0.11 1.81 11.70
N LEU A 197 0.43 0.76 12.45
CA LEU A 197 1.52 -0.17 12.15
C LEU A 197 0.96 -1.44 11.54
N ILE A 198 1.43 -1.78 10.36
CA ILE A 198 1.10 -3.03 9.65
C ILE A 198 2.32 -3.93 9.72
N THR A 199 2.14 -5.15 10.21
CA THR A 199 3.18 -6.17 10.27
C THR A 199 2.57 -7.55 10.00
N ARG A 200 3.42 -8.57 9.88
CA ARG A 200 2.96 -9.95 9.69
C ARG A 200 3.72 -10.92 10.61
N PRO A 201 3.54 -10.78 11.95
CA PRO A 201 4.05 -11.81 12.88
C PRO A 201 3.29 -13.12 12.65
N ASP A 202 3.98 -14.24 12.83
CA ASP A 202 3.36 -15.57 12.76
C ASP A 202 2.54 -15.85 11.49
N MET A 203 2.94 -15.24 10.36
CA MET A 203 2.28 -15.35 9.04
C MET A 203 0.88 -14.73 8.97
N GLU A 204 0.43 -14.00 9.97
CA GLU A 204 -0.83 -13.28 9.99
C GLU A 204 -0.59 -11.77 9.95
N VAL A 205 -1.27 -11.08 9.02
CA VAL A 205 -1.16 -9.62 8.93
C VAL A 205 -1.97 -8.98 10.05
N ALA A 206 -1.28 -8.19 10.86
CA ALA A 206 -1.85 -7.39 11.94
C ALA A 206 -1.78 -5.90 11.61
N VAL A 207 -2.87 -5.19 11.93
CA VAL A 207 -2.92 -3.72 11.92
C VAL A 207 -3.07 -3.26 13.36
N ARG A 208 -2.09 -2.51 13.87
CA ARG A 208 -2.05 -2.03 15.25
C ARG A 208 -2.06 -0.50 15.27
N LEU A 209 -2.83 0.07 16.18
CA LEU A 209 -2.75 1.49 16.48
C LEU A 209 -1.44 1.76 17.24
N LEU A 210 -0.65 2.70 16.76
CA LEU A 210 0.56 3.14 17.45
C LEU A 210 0.21 4.13 18.57
N PRO A 211 0.96 4.09 19.69
CA PRO A 211 0.85 5.11 20.71
C PRO A 211 1.35 6.48 20.17
N PRO A 212 1.00 7.59 20.83
CA PRO A 212 1.52 8.90 20.45
C PRO A 212 3.06 8.87 20.31
N VAL A 213 3.57 9.52 19.26
CA VAL A 213 5.02 9.56 18.92
C VAL A 213 5.63 8.20 18.53
N GLY A 214 4.93 7.07 18.74
CA GLY A 214 5.41 5.75 18.38
C GLY A 214 5.74 5.63 16.88
N ALA A 215 4.96 6.29 16.02
CA ALA A 215 5.22 6.33 14.58
C ALA A 215 6.52 7.06 14.22
N ALA A 216 6.84 8.18 14.88
CA ALA A 216 8.09 8.91 14.66
C ALA A 216 9.30 8.08 15.12
N PHE A 217 9.20 7.44 16.30
CA PHE A 217 10.21 6.52 16.82
C PHE A 217 10.50 5.37 15.84
N LEU A 218 9.47 4.61 15.47
CA LEU A 218 9.61 3.45 14.59
C LEU A 218 10.08 3.85 13.18
N ARG A 219 9.61 4.97 12.64
CA ARG A 219 10.04 5.45 11.33
C ARG A 219 11.53 5.75 11.31
N THR A 220 12.06 6.42 12.35
CA THR A 220 13.51 6.67 12.46
C THR A 220 14.30 5.35 12.41
N LEU A 221 13.83 4.30 13.10
CA LEU A 221 14.48 2.99 13.08
C LEU A 221 14.37 2.29 11.72
N ILE A 222 13.20 2.34 11.08
CA ILE A 222 12.96 1.73 9.75
C ILE A 222 13.82 2.41 8.67
N GLU A 223 14.04 3.72 8.79
CA GLU A 223 14.89 4.51 7.89
C GLU A 223 16.40 4.32 8.17
N GLY A 224 16.78 3.44 9.12
CA GLY A 224 18.16 3.10 9.43
C GLY A 224 18.83 4.01 10.46
N GLY A 225 18.05 4.80 11.18
CA GLY A 225 18.55 5.53 12.33
C GLY A 225 18.89 4.63 13.51
N THR A 226 19.78 5.09 14.40
CA THR A 226 20.13 4.34 15.61
C THR A 226 19.03 4.40 16.66
N LEU A 227 19.00 3.41 17.56
CA LEU A 227 18.05 3.40 18.67
C LEU A 227 18.16 4.67 19.54
N GLY A 228 19.39 5.14 19.78
CA GLY A 228 19.63 6.38 20.53
C GLY A 228 19.04 7.61 19.84
N ALA A 229 19.21 7.72 18.50
CA ALA A 229 18.65 8.83 17.73
C ALA A 229 17.13 8.79 17.73
N ALA A 230 16.52 7.62 17.53
CA ALA A 230 15.08 7.45 17.57
C ALA A 230 14.49 7.79 18.95
N ALA A 231 15.13 7.32 20.03
CA ALA A 231 14.74 7.64 21.40
C ALA A 231 14.85 9.13 21.70
N ALA A 232 15.97 9.78 21.31
CA ALA A 232 16.16 11.21 21.52
C ALA A 232 15.09 12.04 20.82
N THR A 233 14.75 11.70 19.58
CA THR A 233 13.68 12.37 18.80
C THR A 233 12.33 12.21 19.49
N ALA A 234 11.97 11.00 19.90
CA ALA A 234 10.69 10.73 20.54
C ALA A 234 10.53 11.41 21.90
N ILE A 235 11.59 11.42 22.73
CA ILE A 235 11.61 12.07 24.04
C ILE A 235 11.55 13.60 23.89
N ALA A 236 12.23 14.17 22.89
CA ALA A 236 12.17 15.59 22.60
C ALA A 236 10.76 16.06 22.20
N GLU A 237 10.01 15.23 21.46
CA GLU A 237 8.63 15.50 21.06
C GLU A 237 7.65 15.30 22.23
N THR A 238 7.86 14.26 23.02
CA THR A 238 7.02 13.94 24.19
C THR A 238 7.89 13.43 25.35
N PRO A 239 8.16 14.23 26.38
CA PRO A 239 8.99 13.80 27.52
C PRO A 239 8.46 12.57 28.27
N ALA A 240 7.16 12.30 28.18
CA ALA A 240 6.52 11.12 28.77
C ALA A 240 6.59 9.87 27.88
N PHE A 241 7.39 9.87 26.79
CA PHE A 241 7.54 8.73 25.89
C PHE A 241 8.12 7.51 26.63
N ASP A 242 7.36 6.41 26.64
CA ASP A 242 7.79 5.16 27.27
C ASP A 242 8.64 4.36 26.26
N LEU A 243 9.95 4.56 26.31
CA LEU A 243 10.90 3.87 25.45
C LEU A 243 10.85 2.34 25.63
N ALA A 244 10.72 1.87 26.88
CA ALA A 244 10.73 0.43 27.16
C ALA A 244 9.48 -0.25 26.58
N ALA A 245 8.31 0.34 26.75
CA ALA A 245 7.06 -0.15 26.16
C ALA A 245 7.11 -0.15 24.63
N ASN A 246 7.69 0.88 24.00
CA ASN A 246 7.83 0.93 22.54
C ASN A 246 8.83 -0.10 22.00
N ILE A 247 9.95 -0.33 22.69
CA ILE A 247 10.89 -1.41 22.33
C ILE A 247 10.21 -2.78 22.47
N ALA A 248 9.51 -3.05 23.57
CA ALA A 248 8.80 -4.30 23.74
C ALA A 248 7.75 -4.51 22.65
N GLY A 249 6.95 -3.45 22.35
CA GLY A 249 5.92 -3.49 21.32
C GLY A 249 6.46 -3.73 19.91
N MET A 250 7.60 -3.14 19.53
CA MET A 250 8.20 -3.36 18.20
C MET A 250 8.74 -4.78 18.02
N ILE A 251 9.28 -5.39 19.09
CA ILE A 251 9.75 -6.79 19.07
C ILE A 251 8.56 -7.73 18.96
N GLU A 252 7.54 -7.56 19.82
CA GLU A 252 6.30 -8.35 19.77
C GLU A 252 5.59 -8.24 18.42
N ALA A 253 5.58 -7.05 17.83
CA ALA A 253 4.97 -6.84 16.53
C ALA A 253 5.79 -7.40 15.36
N GLY A 254 7.03 -7.85 15.58
CA GLY A 254 7.88 -8.37 14.51
C GLY A 254 8.31 -7.32 13.49
N VAL A 255 8.55 -6.07 13.92
CA VAL A 255 8.87 -4.95 13.01
C VAL A 255 10.24 -5.12 12.34
N PHE A 256 11.17 -5.84 12.96
CA PHE A 256 12.56 -5.96 12.52
C PHE A 256 13.01 -7.41 12.41
N THR A 257 14.02 -7.66 11.56
CA THR A 257 14.57 -9.00 11.29
C THR A 257 15.97 -9.19 11.88
N SER A 258 16.74 -8.12 12.03
CA SER A 258 18.11 -8.17 12.57
C SER A 258 18.50 -6.83 13.18
N ILE A 259 19.59 -6.89 13.98
CA ILE A 259 20.28 -5.71 14.52
C ILE A 259 21.75 -5.76 14.15
N HIS A 260 22.34 -4.60 14.02
CA HIS A 260 23.79 -4.41 13.86
C HIS A 260 24.19 -3.10 14.51
N PHE A 261 25.49 -2.90 14.73
CA PHE A 261 25.98 -1.62 15.21
C PHE A 261 26.18 -0.66 14.05
N GLY A 262 25.67 0.56 14.18
CA GLY A 262 25.99 1.63 13.25
C GLY A 262 27.49 1.98 13.29
N ASP A 263 28.03 2.43 12.17
CA ASP A 263 29.38 2.99 12.15
C ASP A 263 29.41 4.20 13.10
N ARG A 264 30.35 4.19 14.04
CA ARG A 264 30.59 5.38 14.87
C ARG A 264 31.15 6.48 13.97
N PRO A 265 30.57 7.72 14.02
CA PRO A 265 31.15 8.85 13.31
C PRO A 265 32.56 9.19 13.80
#